data_67683b31580ef4b5189f84c11e7893c7
#
_entry.id   67683b31580ef4b5189f84c11e7893c7
#
_cell.length_a   1.000
_cell.length_b   1.000
_cell.length_c   1.000
_cell.angle_alpha   90.00
_cell.angle_beta   90.00
_cell.angle_gamma   90.00
#
_symmetry.space_group_name_H-M   'P 1'
#
loop_
_entity.id
_entity.type
_entity.pdbx_description
1 polymer ?
#
loop_
_entity_poly.entity_id
_entity_poly.type
_entity_poly.pdbx_seq_one_letter_code
_entity_poly.pdbx_strand_id
1 'polypeptide(L)'
;PNTTASPTPNTATTVKTQPQQDKKGNKHRIEAGETLYRIARNYGVSEEALISANPGISAYNFPVGLVLNIPKSQEVSKSNNTDTTNIRTEVVKNIDRVKVLLMLPFRKATRYLEFYQGFLMGMNDLKKDGISIHLTALEANEDGDVTNHIFNGAIQGHDLIIGGINDEQASIIAQANHTGLYIVPFSNATNIDNSRLIQLNQDPSEVISRVIPEFINKYRRKTVIFARRDEDADDAFSARLKHALREAQINYQVINISSSSLSLMGKDVVVVPTTPDKDLALATMQSLGNNRSCSVFGYPQWQSYGDAFLHQAHQHGTTIYTTFLFDKNTSEAKQFLTKLNAWYN
;
A
#
# COMPACT_ATOMS: atom_id res chain seq x y z
N PRO A 1 19.17 38.66 -60.32
CA PRO A 1 17.98 37.83 -60.31
C PRO A 1 17.53 37.57 -58.89
N ASN A 2 16.40 37.84 -58.65
CA ASN A 2 15.49 37.98 -57.54
C ASN A 2 15.78 37.18 -56.25
N THR A 3 16.03 37.90 -55.20
CA THR A 3 15.96 37.50 -53.78
C THR A 3 14.51 37.76 -53.28
N THR A 4 13.81 36.72 -52.87
CA THR A 4 12.53 36.83 -52.15
C THR A 4 12.81 36.58 -50.65
N ALA A 5 12.56 37.62 -49.87
CA ALA A 5 12.60 37.60 -48.42
C ALA A 5 11.35 36.90 -47.85
N SER A 6 11.55 35.98 -46.92
CA SER A 6 10.47 35.40 -46.10
C SER A 6 10.17 36.30 -44.91
N PRO A 7 8.91 36.45 -44.47
CA PRO A 7 8.57 37.25 -43.32
C PRO A 7 8.75 36.50 -42.02
N THR A 8 9.32 37.14 -41.03
CA THR A 8 9.45 36.77 -39.63
C THR A 8 8.08 36.65 -38.95
N PRO A 9 7.84 35.64 -38.10
CA PRO A 9 6.60 35.59 -37.32
C PRO A 9 6.68 36.54 -36.11
N ASN A 10 5.66 37.32 -35.94
CA ASN A 10 5.40 38.19 -34.81
C ASN A 10 5.33 37.45 -33.51
N THR A 11 6.11 37.87 -32.54
CA THR A 11 6.07 37.50 -31.13
C THR A 11 4.76 38.01 -30.50
N ALA A 12 3.79 37.13 -30.28
CA ALA A 12 2.62 37.47 -29.50
C ALA A 12 3.00 37.55 -28.03
N THR A 13 3.02 38.74 -27.49
CA THR A 13 3.17 39.02 -26.05
C THR A 13 1.92 38.51 -25.33
N THR A 14 2.07 37.42 -24.60
CA THR A 14 1.02 36.89 -23.72
C THR A 14 0.92 37.82 -22.50
N VAL A 15 -0.06 38.67 -22.53
CA VAL A 15 -0.51 39.49 -21.39
C VAL A 15 -1.05 38.52 -20.34
N LYS A 16 -0.33 38.30 -19.24
CA LYS A 16 -0.87 37.66 -18.05
C LYS A 16 -1.89 38.58 -17.42
N THR A 17 -3.16 38.36 -17.73
CA THR A 17 -4.26 38.97 -17.01
C THR A 17 -4.31 38.33 -15.63
N GLN A 18 -3.89 39.07 -14.60
CA GLN A 18 -4.19 38.71 -13.21
C GLN A 18 -5.71 38.78 -13.03
N PRO A 19 -6.33 37.82 -12.31
CA PRO A 19 -7.76 37.90 -12.01
C PRO A 19 -8.01 39.13 -11.14
N GLN A 20 -8.86 40.02 -11.60
CA GLN A 20 -9.38 41.09 -10.75
C GLN A 20 -10.24 40.48 -9.66
N GLN A 21 -9.73 40.53 -8.43
CA GLN A 21 -10.49 40.24 -7.23
C GLN A 21 -11.50 41.39 -7.00
N ASP A 22 -12.76 41.17 -7.31
CA ASP A 22 -13.83 41.99 -6.77
C ASP A 22 -14.03 41.71 -5.29
N LYS A 23 -13.26 42.41 -4.45
CA LYS A 23 -13.34 42.33 -2.99
C LYS A 23 -14.57 43.07 -2.43
N LYS A 24 -15.78 42.88 -3.02
CA LYS A 24 -17.00 43.40 -2.43
C LYS A 24 -18.26 42.68 -2.93
N GLY A 25 -18.40 41.40 -2.56
CA GLY A 25 -19.65 40.68 -2.80
C GLY A 25 -19.54 39.25 -2.26
N ASN A 26 -20.54 38.79 -1.55
CA ASN A 26 -20.65 37.40 -1.07
C ASN A 26 -20.91 36.42 -2.26
N LYS A 27 -20.35 36.66 -3.45
CA LYS A 27 -20.61 35.87 -4.66
C LYS A 27 -19.32 35.61 -5.42
N HIS A 28 -19.22 34.43 -6.01
CA HIS A 28 -18.10 34.00 -6.87
C HIS A 28 -18.66 33.37 -8.14
N ARG A 29 -18.18 33.76 -9.32
CA ARG A 29 -18.50 33.07 -10.58
C ARG A 29 -17.44 32.02 -10.87
N ILE A 30 -17.89 30.79 -11.07
CA ILE A 30 -16.98 29.66 -11.34
C ILE A 30 -16.29 29.84 -12.69
N GLU A 31 -14.96 29.77 -12.70
CA GLU A 31 -14.12 29.82 -13.89
C GLU A 31 -13.66 28.40 -14.30
N ALA A 32 -13.25 28.28 -15.59
CA ALA A 32 -12.73 27.00 -16.06
C ALA A 32 -11.47 26.57 -15.30
N GLY A 33 -11.46 25.33 -14.79
CA GLY A 33 -10.35 24.77 -14.01
C GLY A 33 -10.38 25.06 -12.52
N GLU A 34 -11.41 25.76 -12.01
CA GLU A 34 -11.61 25.89 -10.58
C GLU A 34 -12.26 24.64 -9.98
N THR A 35 -12.00 24.40 -8.69
CA THR A 35 -12.67 23.39 -7.87
C THR A 35 -13.37 24.06 -6.70
N LEU A 36 -14.45 23.48 -6.19
CA LEU A 36 -15.13 23.99 -5.00
C LEU A 36 -14.17 24.16 -3.83
N TYR A 37 -13.23 23.23 -3.67
CA TYR A 37 -12.16 23.31 -2.65
C TYR A 37 -11.31 24.58 -2.80
N ARG A 38 -10.83 24.90 -4.03
CA ARG A 38 -10.01 26.11 -4.25
C ARG A 38 -10.82 27.37 -3.99
N ILE A 39 -12.09 27.39 -4.43
CA ILE A 39 -13.00 28.51 -4.18
C ILE A 39 -13.22 28.67 -2.67
N ALA A 40 -13.61 27.60 -1.97
CA ALA A 40 -13.81 27.62 -0.52
C ALA A 40 -12.58 28.13 0.24
N ARG A 41 -11.40 27.61 -0.11
CA ARG A 41 -10.12 28.04 0.48
C ARG A 41 -9.81 29.50 0.21
N ASN A 42 -10.07 30.01 -0.99
CA ASN A 42 -9.80 31.39 -1.36
C ASN A 42 -10.66 32.38 -0.56
N TYR A 43 -11.85 31.95 -0.14
CA TYR A 43 -12.77 32.76 0.66
C TYR A 43 -12.74 32.42 2.16
N GLY A 44 -11.88 31.49 2.61
CA GLY A 44 -11.73 31.12 4.00
C GLY A 44 -12.95 30.44 4.62
N VAL A 45 -13.70 29.71 3.81
CA VAL A 45 -14.89 28.93 4.22
C VAL A 45 -14.65 27.44 3.98
N SER A 46 -15.41 26.56 4.63
CA SER A 46 -15.35 25.12 4.32
C SER A 46 -16.17 24.81 3.03
N GLU A 47 -15.83 23.69 2.38
CA GLU A 47 -16.56 23.23 1.20
C GLU A 47 -18.02 22.93 1.54
N GLU A 48 -18.27 22.34 2.71
CA GLU A 48 -19.60 22.03 3.20
C GLU A 48 -20.43 23.31 3.42
N ALA A 49 -19.81 24.36 3.97
CA ALA A 49 -20.46 25.64 4.14
C ALA A 49 -20.79 26.28 2.78
N LEU A 50 -19.88 26.15 1.80
CA LEU A 50 -20.10 26.65 0.44
C LEU A 50 -21.24 25.90 -0.26
N ILE A 51 -21.28 24.56 -0.17
CA ILE A 51 -22.34 23.71 -0.73
C ILE A 51 -23.69 24.03 -0.03
N SER A 52 -23.69 24.13 1.29
CA SER A 52 -24.91 24.44 2.05
C SER A 52 -25.50 25.82 1.70
N ALA A 53 -24.65 26.79 1.36
CA ALA A 53 -25.09 28.11 0.93
C ALA A 53 -25.59 28.16 -0.53
N ASN A 54 -25.44 27.05 -1.28
CA ASN A 54 -25.76 26.94 -2.69
C ASN A 54 -26.48 25.61 -2.99
N PRO A 55 -27.77 25.46 -2.60
CA PRO A 55 -28.53 24.25 -2.86
C PRO A 55 -28.56 23.87 -4.35
N GLY A 56 -28.28 22.62 -4.66
CA GLY A 56 -28.24 22.10 -6.04
C GLY A 56 -26.84 22.01 -6.63
N ILE A 57 -25.80 22.48 -5.94
CA ILE A 57 -24.39 22.20 -6.31
C ILE A 57 -23.82 21.06 -5.47
N SER A 58 -22.86 20.38 -6.05
CA SER A 58 -22.01 19.40 -5.38
C SER A 58 -20.61 19.52 -5.94
N ALA A 59 -19.63 18.85 -5.34
CA ALA A 59 -18.26 18.80 -5.85
C ALA A 59 -18.18 18.35 -7.34
N TYR A 60 -19.22 17.72 -7.84
CA TYR A 60 -19.33 17.18 -9.21
C TYR A 60 -20.34 17.91 -10.10
N ASN A 61 -21.19 18.74 -9.53
CA ASN A 61 -22.20 19.51 -10.26
C ASN A 61 -22.08 20.97 -9.89
N PHE A 62 -21.07 21.65 -10.44
CA PHE A 62 -20.86 23.09 -10.36
C PHE A 62 -20.34 23.61 -11.69
N PRO A 63 -21.24 23.82 -12.69
CA PRO A 63 -20.84 24.17 -14.03
C PRO A 63 -20.16 25.56 -14.09
N VAL A 64 -19.17 25.65 -14.97
CA VAL A 64 -18.49 26.93 -15.29
C VAL A 64 -19.51 28.02 -15.62
N GLY A 65 -19.30 29.19 -15.06
CA GLY A 65 -20.18 30.33 -15.22
C GLY A 65 -21.31 30.44 -14.17
N LEU A 66 -21.53 29.38 -13.35
CA LEU A 66 -22.46 29.48 -12.23
C LEU A 66 -21.93 30.47 -11.17
N VAL A 67 -22.85 31.22 -10.57
CA VAL A 67 -22.54 32.20 -9.53
C VAL A 67 -22.85 31.59 -8.15
N LEU A 68 -21.83 31.40 -7.36
CA LEU A 68 -21.93 30.88 -5.97
C LEU A 68 -22.17 32.00 -4.97
N ASN A 69 -23.01 31.76 -4.01
CA ASN A 69 -23.09 32.56 -2.79
C ASN A 69 -21.99 32.13 -1.81
N ILE A 70 -21.16 33.04 -1.39
CA ILE A 70 -20.07 32.77 -0.44
C ILE A 70 -20.59 33.07 0.98
N PRO A 71 -20.69 32.10 1.88
CA PRO A 71 -21.09 32.35 3.26
C PRO A 71 -20.03 33.22 3.97
N LYS A 72 -20.43 34.03 4.93
CA LYS A 72 -19.47 34.78 5.75
C LYS A 72 -18.64 33.78 6.55
N SER A 73 -17.31 33.95 6.55
CA SER A 73 -16.43 33.18 7.42
C SER A 73 -16.85 33.41 8.87
N GLN A 74 -17.26 32.34 9.58
CA GLN A 74 -17.34 32.39 11.02
C GLN A 74 -15.91 32.37 11.55
N GLU A 75 -15.50 33.42 12.24
CA GLU A 75 -14.26 33.44 12.99
C GLU A 75 -14.34 32.32 14.02
N VAL A 76 -13.52 31.29 13.84
CA VAL A 76 -13.31 30.27 14.86
C VAL A 76 -12.58 30.96 16.02
N SER A 77 -13.31 31.27 17.06
CA SER A 77 -12.76 31.80 18.30
C SER A 77 -11.65 30.85 18.78
N LYS A 78 -10.42 31.33 18.77
CA LYS A 78 -9.28 30.64 19.39
C LYS A 78 -9.52 30.64 20.91
N SER A 79 -10.03 29.54 21.40
CA SER A 79 -9.94 29.19 22.81
C SER A 79 -8.60 28.50 23.03
N ASN A 80 -7.66 29.24 23.59
CA ASN A 80 -6.46 28.66 24.20
C ASN A 80 -6.90 27.88 25.43
N ASN A 81 -6.80 26.57 25.41
CA ASN A 81 -6.47 25.81 26.61
C ASN A 81 -5.81 24.47 26.24
N THR A 82 -4.59 24.35 26.67
CA THR A 82 -3.75 23.17 26.84
C THR A 82 -4.49 22.13 27.66
N ASP A 83 -4.94 21.04 27.00
CA ASP A 83 -5.06 19.72 27.63
C ASP A 83 -5.13 18.65 26.53
N THR A 84 -3.99 18.12 26.19
CA THR A 84 -3.80 17.10 25.12
C THR A 84 -4.23 15.69 25.56
N THR A 85 -4.70 15.53 26.80
CA THR A 85 -5.06 14.20 27.35
C THR A 85 -6.55 13.85 27.27
N ASN A 86 -7.42 14.85 27.07
CA ASN A 86 -8.87 14.62 27.08
C ASN A 86 -9.50 14.48 25.68
N ILE A 87 -8.79 14.85 24.60
CA ILE A 87 -9.35 14.80 23.25
C ILE A 87 -9.52 13.36 22.74
N ARG A 88 -8.75 12.42 23.29
CA ARG A 88 -8.79 11.01 22.87
C ARG A 88 -10.00 10.24 23.42
N THR A 89 -10.61 10.72 24.50
CA THR A 89 -11.70 10.02 25.19
C THR A 89 -13.09 10.52 24.78
N GLU A 90 -13.24 11.76 24.34
CA GLU A 90 -14.54 12.31 23.90
C GLU A 90 -14.89 11.99 22.44
N VAL A 91 -13.91 11.85 21.55
CA VAL A 91 -14.15 11.47 20.14
C VAL A 91 -14.65 10.03 20.01
N VAL A 92 -14.36 9.16 20.98
CA VAL A 92 -14.79 7.74 20.96
C VAL A 92 -16.26 7.56 21.40
N LYS A 93 -16.86 8.53 22.05
CA LYS A 93 -18.20 8.36 22.64
C LYS A 93 -19.40 8.58 21.70
N ASN A 94 -19.19 9.03 20.45
CA ASN A 94 -20.28 9.33 19.52
C ASN A 94 -20.09 8.78 18.11
N ILE A 95 -19.34 7.67 17.92
CA ILE A 95 -19.29 6.99 16.62
C ILE A 95 -20.41 5.95 16.58
N ASP A 96 -21.63 6.38 16.31
CA ASP A 96 -22.76 5.46 16.11
C ASP A 96 -22.58 4.58 14.87
N ARG A 97 -21.78 5.00 13.90
CA ARG A 97 -21.55 4.27 12.66
C ARG A 97 -20.27 4.74 11.96
N VAL A 98 -19.36 3.81 11.68
CA VAL A 98 -18.17 4.05 10.84
C VAL A 98 -18.50 3.73 9.39
N LYS A 99 -18.27 4.66 8.46
CA LYS A 99 -18.45 4.45 7.03
C LYS A 99 -17.11 4.04 6.41
N VAL A 100 -17.06 2.85 5.84
CA VAL A 100 -15.86 2.28 5.23
C VAL A 100 -16.05 2.10 3.74
N LEU A 101 -15.11 2.62 2.95
CA LEU A 101 -14.97 2.32 1.54
C LEU A 101 -13.86 1.30 1.34
N LEU A 102 -14.16 0.21 0.64
CA LEU A 102 -13.19 -0.81 0.26
C LEU A 102 -13.13 -0.90 -1.27
N MET A 103 -11.96 -0.64 -1.86
CA MET A 103 -11.72 -0.71 -3.31
C MET A 103 -10.64 -1.75 -3.59
N LEU A 104 -11.04 -2.92 -4.09
CA LEU A 104 -10.14 -4.03 -4.40
C LEU A 104 -10.61 -4.78 -5.65
N PRO A 105 -9.70 -5.46 -6.38
CA PRO A 105 -10.04 -6.32 -7.51
C PRO A 105 -10.42 -7.73 -7.02
N PHE A 106 -11.62 -7.88 -6.47
CA PHE A 106 -12.08 -9.12 -5.81
C PHE A 106 -12.00 -10.36 -6.71
N ARG A 107 -12.09 -10.18 -8.04
CA ARG A 107 -12.08 -11.26 -9.03
C ARG A 107 -10.71 -11.51 -9.65
N LYS A 108 -9.74 -10.63 -9.44
CA LYS A 108 -8.42 -10.71 -10.10
C LYS A 108 -7.51 -11.80 -9.50
N ALA A 109 -7.57 -11.99 -8.19
CA ALA A 109 -6.80 -13.02 -7.50
C ALA A 109 -7.43 -13.36 -6.14
N THR A 110 -7.31 -14.62 -5.74
CA THR A 110 -7.86 -15.20 -4.50
C THR A 110 -7.48 -14.38 -3.26
N ARG A 111 -6.25 -13.87 -3.17
CA ARG A 111 -5.77 -13.05 -2.03
C ARG A 111 -6.62 -11.83 -1.71
N TYR A 112 -7.23 -11.20 -2.72
CA TYR A 112 -8.08 -10.03 -2.50
C TYR A 112 -9.45 -10.43 -1.96
N LEU A 113 -9.97 -11.56 -2.41
CA LEU A 113 -11.19 -12.14 -1.88
C LEU A 113 -10.98 -12.62 -0.43
N GLU A 114 -9.88 -13.30 -0.15
CA GLU A 114 -9.51 -13.75 1.21
C GLU A 114 -9.34 -12.56 2.16
N PHE A 115 -8.71 -11.48 1.71
CA PHE A 115 -8.64 -10.24 2.49
C PHE A 115 -10.05 -9.70 2.81
N TYR A 116 -10.92 -9.65 1.82
CA TYR A 116 -12.30 -9.20 1.99
C TYR A 116 -13.07 -10.09 2.98
N GLN A 117 -12.92 -11.40 2.87
CA GLN A 117 -13.54 -12.37 3.79
C GLN A 117 -13.05 -12.14 5.23
N GLY A 118 -11.75 -12.00 5.44
CA GLY A 118 -11.17 -11.67 6.75
C GLY A 118 -11.65 -10.33 7.28
N PHE A 119 -11.78 -9.33 6.41
CA PHE A 119 -12.32 -8.02 6.76
C PHE A 119 -13.77 -8.12 7.25
N LEU A 120 -14.64 -8.87 6.55
CA LEU A 120 -16.02 -9.09 6.98
C LEU A 120 -16.11 -9.82 8.32
N MET A 121 -15.22 -10.78 8.58
CA MET A 121 -15.13 -11.43 9.89
C MET A 121 -14.75 -10.46 10.99
N GLY A 122 -13.78 -9.59 10.75
CA GLY A 122 -13.39 -8.52 11.67
C GLY A 122 -14.54 -7.54 11.95
N MET A 123 -15.26 -7.13 10.91
CA MET A 123 -16.46 -6.29 11.08
C MET A 123 -17.52 -6.96 11.97
N ASN A 124 -17.74 -8.27 11.81
CA ASN A 124 -18.69 -9.00 12.64
C ASN A 124 -18.25 -9.07 14.12
N ASP A 125 -16.95 -9.12 14.36
CA ASP A 125 -16.44 -9.10 15.74
C ASP A 125 -16.60 -7.70 16.37
N LEU A 126 -16.26 -6.64 15.63
CA LEU A 126 -16.49 -5.25 16.06
C LEU A 126 -17.97 -4.95 16.31
N LYS A 127 -18.88 -5.56 15.53
CA LYS A 127 -20.33 -5.44 15.78
C LYS A 127 -20.75 -6.04 17.13
N LYS A 128 -20.10 -7.12 17.58
CA LYS A 128 -20.36 -7.69 18.92
C LYS A 128 -19.95 -6.74 20.03
N ASP A 129 -18.91 -5.93 19.76
CA ASP A 129 -18.42 -4.89 20.67
C ASP A 129 -19.24 -3.58 20.58
N GLY A 130 -20.35 -3.58 19.83
CA GLY A 130 -21.26 -2.45 19.70
C GLY A 130 -20.88 -1.44 18.60
N ILE A 131 -19.83 -1.70 17.82
CA ILE A 131 -19.41 -0.82 16.73
C ILE A 131 -20.21 -1.13 15.47
N SER A 132 -20.95 -0.14 14.97
CA SER A 132 -21.68 -0.25 13.70
C SER A 132 -20.81 0.20 12.52
N ILE A 133 -20.72 -0.64 11.47
CA ILE A 133 -19.96 -0.31 10.26
C ILE A 133 -20.88 -0.34 9.05
N HIS A 134 -20.80 0.72 8.25
CA HIS A 134 -21.41 0.77 6.92
C HIS A 134 -20.31 0.58 5.87
N LEU A 135 -20.31 -0.58 5.20
CA LEU A 135 -19.32 -0.91 4.20
C LEU A 135 -19.85 -0.65 2.79
N THR A 136 -19.09 0.10 2.02
CA THR A 136 -19.20 0.22 0.56
C THR A 136 -18.03 -0.54 -0.07
N ALA A 137 -18.29 -1.62 -0.78
CA ALA A 137 -17.26 -2.39 -1.48
C ALA A 137 -17.38 -2.18 -2.98
N LEU A 138 -16.30 -1.73 -3.62
CA LEU A 138 -16.23 -1.43 -5.05
C LEU A 138 -15.14 -2.27 -5.71
N GLU A 139 -15.48 -2.87 -6.85
CA GLU A 139 -14.51 -3.56 -7.70
C GLU A 139 -13.57 -2.54 -8.33
N ALA A 140 -12.26 -2.74 -8.21
CA ALA A 140 -11.23 -1.86 -8.77
C ALA A 140 -10.06 -2.71 -9.30
N ASN A 141 -10.15 -3.12 -10.56
CA ASN A 141 -9.17 -4.00 -11.20
C ASN A 141 -7.94 -3.25 -11.70
N GLU A 142 -8.15 -2.05 -12.20
CA GLU A 142 -7.15 -1.20 -12.84
C GLU A 142 -7.17 0.21 -12.26
N ASP A 143 -6.13 0.99 -12.56
CA ASP A 143 -5.99 2.36 -12.05
C ASP A 143 -7.13 3.27 -12.56
N GLY A 144 -7.63 2.98 -13.78
CA GLY A 144 -8.78 3.65 -14.35
C GLY A 144 -10.09 3.44 -13.57
N ASP A 145 -10.29 2.25 -13.00
CA ASP A 145 -11.46 1.97 -12.15
C ASP A 145 -11.43 2.82 -10.89
N VAL A 146 -10.25 2.88 -10.22
CA VAL A 146 -10.04 3.72 -9.04
C VAL A 146 -10.33 5.19 -9.37
N THR A 147 -9.77 5.69 -10.48
CA THR A 147 -9.98 7.06 -10.93
C THR A 147 -11.47 7.34 -11.21
N ASN A 148 -12.17 6.42 -11.85
CA ASN A 148 -13.60 6.54 -12.14
C ASN A 148 -14.44 6.54 -10.84
N HIS A 149 -14.14 5.66 -9.88
CA HIS A 149 -14.83 5.64 -8.59
C HIS A 149 -14.64 6.95 -7.84
N ILE A 150 -13.42 7.48 -7.83
CA ILE A 150 -13.11 8.77 -7.19
C ILE A 150 -13.84 9.90 -7.88
N PHE A 151 -13.82 9.93 -9.22
CA PHE A 151 -14.54 10.93 -10.01
C PHE A 151 -16.05 10.90 -9.74
N ASN A 152 -16.63 9.73 -9.51
CA ASN A 152 -18.02 9.54 -9.15
C ASN A 152 -18.31 9.74 -7.64
N GLY A 153 -17.36 10.23 -6.86
CA GLY A 153 -17.56 10.60 -5.46
C GLY A 153 -17.44 9.49 -4.43
N ALA A 154 -16.86 8.36 -4.80
CA ALA A 154 -16.80 7.20 -3.90
C ALA A 154 -16.09 7.49 -2.56
N ILE A 155 -15.07 8.35 -2.55
CA ILE A 155 -14.30 8.65 -1.33
C ILE A 155 -15.09 9.52 -0.34
N GLN A 156 -16.03 10.30 -0.85
CA GLN A 156 -16.69 11.32 -0.04
C GLN A 156 -17.59 10.73 1.04
N GLY A 157 -17.49 11.33 2.23
CA GLY A 157 -18.33 10.96 3.36
C GLY A 157 -17.99 9.60 3.96
N HIS A 158 -16.82 9.00 3.63
CA HIS A 158 -16.30 7.82 4.28
C HIS A 158 -15.25 8.21 5.33
N ASP A 159 -15.31 7.56 6.48
CA ASP A 159 -14.39 7.77 7.61
C ASP A 159 -13.09 7.01 7.40
N LEU A 160 -13.18 5.86 6.70
CA LEU A 160 -12.07 4.97 6.42
C LEU A 160 -12.12 4.52 4.96
N ILE A 161 -11.01 4.67 4.26
CA ILE A 161 -10.81 4.15 2.90
C ILE A 161 -9.77 3.04 2.96
N ILE A 162 -10.03 1.93 2.31
CA ILE A 162 -9.12 0.79 2.21
C ILE A 162 -8.99 0.41 0.74
N GLY A 163 -7.77 0.37 0.21
CA GLY A 163 -7.57 0.01 -1.19
C GLY A 163 -6.17 0.33 -1.70
N GLY A 164 -6.00 0.20 -3.01
CA GLY A 164 -4.70 0.35 -3.66
C GLY A 164 -3.89 -0.95 -3.63
N ILE A 165 -3.76 -1.57 -4.81
CA ILE A 165 -3.02 -2.82 -4.98
C ILE A 165 -1.61 -2.60 -5.53
N ASN A 166 -1.33 -1.38 -5.98
CA ASN A 166 -0.03 -0.92 -6.46
C ASN A 166 0.20 0.54 -6.04
N ASP A 167 1.37 1.06 -6.31
CA ASP A 167 1.79 2.39 -5.90
C ASP A 167 1.01 3.50 -6.60
N GLU A 168 0.62 3.28 -7.86
CA GLU A 168 -0.18 4.24 -8.64
C GLU A 168 -1.59 4.41 -8.04
N GLN A 169 -2.29 3.30 -7.80
CA GLN A 169 -3.61 3.34 -7.15
C GLN A 169 -3.55 3.95 -5.75
N ALA A 170 -2.52 3.60 -4.98
CA ALA A 170 -2.32 4.17 -3.66
C ALA A 170 -2.11 5.68 -3.72
N SER A 171 -1.34 6.16 -4.68
CA SER A 171 -1.12 7.60 -4.92
C SER A 171 -2.40 8.32 -5.33
N ILE A 172 -3.17 7.76 -6.26
CA ILE A 172 -4.45 8.32 -6.73
C ILE A 172 -5.43 8.47 -5.56
N ILE A 173 -5.59 7.41 -4.75
CA ILE A 173 -6.50 7.45 -3.58
C ILE A 173 -6.00 8.47 -2.55
N ALA A 174 -4.70 8.48 -2.24
CA ALA A 174 -4.13 9.38 -1.25
C ALA A 174 -4.27 10.85 -1.64
N GLN A 175 -4.12 11.18 -2.92
CA GLN A 175 -4.29 12.54 -3.44
C GLN A 175 -5.75 13.01 -3.38
N ALA A 176 -6.69 12.10 -3.57
CA ALA A 176 -8.12 12.41 -3.53
C ALA A 176 -8.71 12.40 -2.11
N ASN A 177 -8.06 11.72 -1.16
CA ASN A 177 -8.55 11.61 0.21
C ASN A 177 -8.02 12.72 1.12
N HIS A 178 -8.89 13.63 1.51
CA HIS A 178 -8.55 14.78 2.37
C HIS A 178 -9.15 14.67 3.78
N THR A 179 -10.07 13.76 4.03
CA THR A 179 -10.86 13.71 5.27
C THR A 179 -10.78 12.39 6.02
N GLY A 180 -10.90 11.27 5.33
CA GLY A 180 -10.90 9.93 5.92
C GLY A 180 -9.51 9.41 6.25
N LEU A 181 -9.44 8.43 7.15
CA LEU A 181 -8.24 7.62 7.32
C LEU A 181 -8.07 6.73 6.08
N TYR A 182 -6.84 6.58 5.59
CA TYR A 182 -6.56 5.75 4.42
C TYR A 182 -5.62 4.59 4.76
N ILE A 183 -6.06 3.36 4.52
CA ILE A 183 -5.27 2.15 4.72
C ILE A 183 -4.89 1.55 3.37
N VAL A 184 -3.59 1.35 3.13
CA VAL A 184 -3.03 0.68 1.97
C VAL A 184 -2.65 -0.75 2.33
N PRO A 185 -3.43 -1.77 1.88
CA PRO A 185 -3.19 -3.15 2.30
C PRO A 185 -2.14 -3.89 1.46
N PHE A 186 -1.92 -3.52 0.19
CA PHE A 186 -1.17 -4.33 -0.78
C PHE A 186 -0.02 -3.62 -1.48
N SER A 187 0.09 -2.30 -1.37
CA SER A 187 1.21 -1.53 -1.92
C SER A 187 2.25 -1.21 -0.85
N ASN A 188 3.49 -1.05 -1.27
CA ASN A 188 4.62 -0.60 -0.45
C ASN A 188 5.05 0.83 -0.85
N ALA A 189 4.16 1.63 -1.42
CA ALA A 189 4.46 2.98 -1.86
C ALA A 189 5.00 3.84 -0.70
N THR A 190 6.29 4.16 -0.74
CA THR A 190 6.98 4.88 0.34
C THR A 190 6.96 6.41 0.17
N ASN A 191 6.58 6.90 -1.02
CA ASN A 191 6.68 8.31 -1.38
C ASN A 191 5.33 9.03 -1.41
N ILE A 192 4.33 8.54 -0.69
CA ILE A 192 3.02 9.18 -0.62
C ILE A 192 2.98 10.10 0.59
N ASP A 193 2.96 11.41 0.33
CA ASP A 193 2.81 12.42 1.37
C ASP A 193 1.32 12.61 1.71
N ASN A 194 0.86 11.81 2.65
CA ASN A 194 -0.49 11.94 3.22
C ASN A 194 -0.47 11.53 4.70
N SER A 195 -0.66 12.48 5.60
CA SER A 195 -0.64 12.28 7.06
C SER A 195 -1.74 11.35 7.59
N ARG A 196 -2.73 11.02 6.76
CA ARG A 196 -3.85 10.11 7.11
C ARG A 196 -3.64 8.70 6.57
N LEU A 197 -2.51 8.45 5.88
CA LEU A 197 -2.20 7.16 5.29
C LEU A 197 -1.58 6.24 6.34
N ILE A 198 -2.12 5.02 6.40
CA ILE A 198 -1.55 3.89 7.15
C ILE A 198 -1.19 2.81 6.13
N GLN A 199 0.08 2.51 6.02
CA GLN A 199 0.56 1.41 5.21
C GLN A 199 0.65 0.14 6.06
N LEU A 200 0.01 -0.94 5.62
CA LEU A 200 0.04 -2.22 6.35
C LEU A 200 1.31 -3.03 6.04
N ASN A 201 1.81 -2.94 4.82
CA ASN A 201 3.02 -3.64 4.44
C ASN A 201 4.26 -2.86 4.91
N GLN A 202 5.20 -3.57 5.49
CA GLN A 202 6.48 -2.98 5.87
C GLN A 202 7.35 -2.74 4.63
N ASP A 203 8.17 -1.69 4.68
CA ASP A 203 9.17 -1.45 3.64
C ASP A 203 10.11 -2.66 3.54
N PRO A 204 10.22 -3.29 2.36
CA PRO A 204 11.10 -4.44 2.16
C PRO A 204 12.55 -4.16 2.57
N SER A 205 13.03 -2.93 2.43
CA SER A 205 14.39 -2.58 2.81
C SER A 205 14.60 -2.53 4.32
N GLU A 206 13.59 -2.13 5.10
CA GLU A 206 13.62 -2.22 6.56
C GLU A 206 13.59 -3.68 7.03
N VAL A 207 12.74 -4.50 6.41
CA VAL A 207 12.68 -5.94 6.71
C VAL A 207 14.04 -6.59 6.50
N ILE A 208 14.63 -6.37 5.32
CA ILE A 208 15.96 -6.91 4.97
C ILE A 208 17.02 -6.44 5.98
N SER A 209 17.00 -5.16 6.37
CA SER A 209 17.97 -4.62 7.33
C SER A 209 17.90 -5.27 8.72
N ARG A 210 16.71 -5.74 9.12
CA ARG A 210 16.50 -6.47 10.37
C ARG A 210 16.85 -7.97 10.25
N VAL A 211 16.58 -8.56 9.09
CA VAL A 211 16.81 -10.00 8.85
C VAL A 211 18.28 -10.34 8.71
N ILE A 212 19.08 -9.48 8.08
CA ILE A 212 20.50 -9.74 7.81
C ILE A 212 21.32 -9.99 9.09
N PRO A 213 21.24 -9.17 10.14
CA PRO A 213 21.95 -9.44 11.40
C PRO A 213 21.53 -10.77 12.04
N GLU A 214 20.23 -11.10 11.99
CA GLU A 214 19.71 -12.36 12.53
C GLU A 214 20.21 -13.57 11.72
N PHE A 215 20.25 -13.44 10.38
CA PHE A 215 20.84 -14.47 9.52
C PHE A 215 22.30 -14.71 9.87
N ILE A 216 23.11 -13.65 9.96
CA ILE A 216 24.52 -13.72 10.29
C ILE A 216 24.72 -14.37 11.67
N ASN A 217 23.95 -13.96 12.68
CA ASN A 217 24.02 -14.53 14.02
C ASN A 217 23.68 -16.03 14.02
N LYS A 218 22.62 -16.43 13.35
CA LYS A 218 22.15 -17.82 13.28
C LYS A 218 23.12 -18.73 12.54
N TYR A 219 23.71 -18.23 11.44
CA TYR A 219 24.53 -19.04 10.52
C TYR A 219 26.03 -18.73 10.57
N ARG A 220 26.50 -17.95 11.55
CA ARG A 220 27.91 -17.52 11.68
C ARG A 220 28.96 -18.64 11.65
N ARG A 221 28.54 -19.86 11.98
CA ARG A 221 29.43 -21.06 12.01
C ARG A 221 29.26 -21.95 10.79
N LYS A 222 28.40 -21.55 9.84
CA LYS A 222 28.14 -22.29 8.62
C LYS A 222 28.78 -21.62 7.42
N THR A 223 29.15 -22.42 6.43
CA THR A 223 29.52 -21.91 5.11
C THR A 223 28.25 -21.45 4.40
N VAL A 224 28.23 -20.20 3.95
CA VAL A 224 27.11 -19.65 3.18
C VAL A 224 27.34 -19.91 1.70
N ILE A 225 26.35 -20.53 1.05
CA ILE A 225 26.36 -20.79 -0.38
C ILE A 225 25.19 -20.10 -1.02
N PHE A 226 25.45 -19.23 -1.99
CA PHE A 226 24.42 -18.67 -2.84
C PHE A 226 24.21 -19.57 -4.06
N ALA A 227 22.99 -20.09 -4.21
CA ALA A 227 22.59 -20.89 -5.37
C ALA A 227 21.99 -19.99 -6.44
N ARG A 228 22.50 -20.06 -7.67
CA ARG A 228 22.03 -19.27 -8.82
C ARG A 228 21.96 -20.11 -10.09
N ARG A 229 21.23 -19.64 -11.09
CA ARG A 229 21.36 -20.04 -12.49
C ARG A 229 22.23 -19.03 -13.24
N ASP A 230 22.69 -19.37 -14.42
CA ASP A 230 23.71 -18.59 -15.17
C ASP A 230 23.35 -17.11 -15.34
N GLU A 231 22.11 -16.79 -15.62
CA GLU A 231 21.62 -15.45 -15.96
C GLU A 231 20.90 -14.74 -14.81
N ASP A 232 20.77 -15.38 -13.64
CA ASP A 232 20.02 -14.79 -12.52
C ASP A 232 20.81 -13.63 -11.90
N ALA A 233 20.20 -12.46 -11.84
CA ALA A 233 20.69 -11.35 -11.05
C ALA A 233 20.35 -11.62 -9.55
N ASP A 234 21.16 -11.04 -8.66
CA ASP A 234 20.83 -11.04 -7.24
C ASP A 234 19.60 -10.18 -6.98
N ASP A 235 18.68 -10.65 -6.16
CA ASP A 235 17.64 -9.79 -5.61
C ASP A 235 18.19 -8.88 -4.50
N ALA A 236 17.35 -7.97 -4.00
CA ALA A 236 17.76 -6.99 -2.99
C ALA A 236 18.25 -7.64 -1.69
N PHE A 237 17.66 -8.76 -1.27
CA PHE A 237 18.08 -9.46 -0.06
C PHE A 237 19.45 -10.13 -0.26
N SER A 238 19.61 -10.93 -1.33
CA SER A 238 20.86 -11.65 -1.58
C SER A 238 22.03 -10.69 -1.84
N ALA A 239 21.79 -9.58 -2.57
CA ALA A 239 22.81 -8.56 -2.80
C ALA A 239 23.27 -7.89 -1.49
N ARG A 240 22.34 -7.48 -0.63
CA ARG A 240 22.64 -6.88 0.67
C ARG A 240 23.28 -7.88 1.64
N LEU A 241 22.81 -9.13 1.65
CA LEU A 241 23.41 -10.18 2.47
C LEU A 241 24.85 -10.44 2.07
N LYS A 242 25.18 -10.55 0.76
CA LYS A 242 26.54 -10.68 0.26
C LYS A 242 27.43 -9.51 0.69
N HIS A 243 26.89 -8.29 0.65
CA HIS A 243 27.60 -7.10 1.13
C HIS A 243 27.90 -7.20 2.63
N ALA A 244 26.90 -7.50 3.46
CA ALA A 244 27.04 -7.61 4.90
C ALA A 244 27.99 -8.74 5.32
N LEU A 245 27.98 -9.89 4.61
CA LEU A 245 28.92 -10.97 4.86
C LEU A 245 30.38 -10.55 4.60
N ARG A 246 30.62 -9.77 3.53
CA ARG A 246 31.97 -9.22 3.23
C ARG A 246 32.43 -8.25 4.33
N GLU A 247 31.55 -7.35 4.76
CA GLU A 247 31.87 -6.42 5.87
C GLU A 247 32.17 -7.15 7.18
N ALA A 248 31.42 -8.24 7.45
CA ALA A 248 31.66 -9.09 8.62
C ALA A 248 32.86 -10.06 8.45
N GLN A 249 33.58 -10.02 7.33
CA GLN A 249 34.69 -10.91 6.98
C GLN A 249 34.27 -12.39 6.97
N ILE A 250 33.02 -12.68 6.62
CA ILE A 250 32.49 -14.04 6.49
C ILE A 250 32.56 -14.44 5.01
N ASN A 251 33.31 -15.50 4.73
CA ASN A 251 33.43 -16.04 3.39
C ASN A 251 32.13 -16.72 2.94
N TYR A 252 31.78 -16.56 1.67
CA TYR A 252 30.67 -17.27 1.05
C TYR A 252 31.08 -17.78 -0.35
N GLN A 253 30.34 -18.72 -0.86
CA GLN A 253 30.50 -19.25 -2.21
C GLN A 253 29.26 -18.92 -3.06
N VAL A 254 29.44 -18.79 -4.37
CA VAL A 254 28.34 -18.70 -5.34
C VAL A 254 28.44 -19.91 -6.25
N ILE A 255 27.38 -20.71 -6.28
CA ILE A 255 27.34 -21.95 -7.06
C ILE A 255 26.24 -21.86 -8.11
N ASN A 256 26.61 -22.14 -9.34
CA ASN A 256 25.65 -22.32 -10.41
C ASN A 256 25.08 -23.75 -10.36
N ILE A 257 23.79 -23.84 -10.02
CA ILE A 257 23.13 -25.15 -9.86
C ILE A 257 22.78 -25.83 -11.17
N SER A 258 22.88 -25.13 -12.32
CA SER A 258 22.73 -25.75 -13.65
C SER A 258 23.92 -26.65 -13.99
N SER A 259 25.09 -26.34 -13.44
CA SER A 259 26.36 -27.05 -13.74
C SER A 259 26.94 -27.79 -12.53
N SER A 260 26.40 -27.62 -11.33
CA SER A 260 26.94 -28.16 -10.08
C SER A 260 25.84 -28.72 -9.19
N SER A 261 26.15 -29.83 -8.50
CA SER A 261 25.22 -30.45 -7.53
C SER A 261 25.55 -30.06 -6.10
N LEU A 262 24.52 -29.84 -5.30
CA LEU A 262 24.63 -29.56 -3.88
C LEU A 262 24.49 -30.82 -3.01
N SER A 263 24.32 -32.00 -3.62
CA SER A 263 24.03 -33.23 -2.92
C SER A 263 25.13 -33.73 -1.97
N LEU A 264 26.37 -33.34 -2.21
CA LEU A 264 27.53 -33.72 -1.40
C LEU A 264 27.92 -32.67 -0.35
N MET A 265 27.17 -31.59 -0.22
CA MET A 265 27.49 -30.54 0.77
C MET A 265 27.29 -31.05 2.20
N GLY A 266 28.14 -30.58 3.12
CA GLY A 266 28.10 -30.98 4.52
C GLY A 266 26.99 -30.32 5.33
N LYS A 267 26.83 -30.74 6.59
CA LYS A 267 25.82 -30.17 7.51
C LYS A 267 26.10 -28.75 7.98
N ASP A 268 27.33 -28.29 7.83
CA ASP A 268 27.76 -26.94 8.22
C ASP A 268 27.59 -25.93 7.07
N VAL A 269 26.58 -26.13 6.24
CA VAL A 269 26.24 -25.30 5.09
C VAL A 269 24.83 -24.73 5.22
N VAL A 270 24.68 -23.48 4.83
CA VAL A 270 23.38 -22.86 4.54
C VAL A 270 23.34 -22.41 3.10
N VAL A 271 22.31 -22.84 2.38
CA VAL A 271 22.11 -22.51 0.96
C VAL A 271 21.05 -21.41 0.85
N VAL A 272 21.35 -20.35 0.13
CA VAL A 272 20.49 -19.21 -0.13
C VAL A 272 20.33 -19.06 -1.65
N PRO A 273 19.16 -19.32 -2.24
CA PRO A 273 18.90 -18.95 -3.63
C PRO A 273 19.05 -17.44 -3.83
N THR A 274 19.58 -17.00 -4.96
CA THR A 274 19.86 -15.57 -5.19
C THR A 274 18.61 -14.73 -5.45
N THR A 275 17.48 -15.36 -5.73
CA THR A 275 16.20 -14.70 -5.95
C THR A 275 15.04 -15.50 -5.29
N PRO A 276 13.89 -14.87 -5.04
CA PRO A 276 12.71 -15.58 -4.52
C PRO A 276 12.06 -16.53 -5.55
N ASP A 277 12.53 -16.54 -6.79
CA ASP A 277 11.93 -17.29 -7.89
C ASP A 277 11.63 -18.75 -7.52
N LYS A 278 10.41 -19.21 -7.86
CA LYS A 278 9.94 -20.56 -7.51
C LYS A 278 10.76 -21.66 -8.18
N ASP A 279 11.13 -21.45 -9.44
CA ASP A 279 11.85 -22.46 -10.21
C ASP A 279 13.30 -22.56 -9.75
N LEU A 280 13.93 -21.42 -9.39
CA LEU A 280 15.24 -21.44 -8.76
C LEU A 280 15.21 -22.15 -7.39
N ALA A 281 14.19 -21.87 -6.58
CA ALA A 281 14.01 -22.53 -5.29
C ALA A 281 13.84 -24.05 -5.44
N LEU A 282 12.98 -24.49 -6.36
CA LEU A 282 12.77 -25.92 -6.66
C LEU A 282 14.06 -26.56 -7.20
N ALA A 283 14.74 -25.91 -8.15
CA ALA A 283 16.00 -26.43 -8.69
C ALA A 283 17.08 -26.53 -7.61
N THR A 284 17.14 -25.57 -6.67
CA THR A 284 18.04 -25.63 -5.52
C THR A 284 17.75 -26.84 -4.64
N MET A 285 16.47 -27.10 -4.30
CA MET A 285 16.09 -28.27 -3.49
C MET A 285 16.34 -29.58 -4.25
N GLN A 286 16.08 -29.62 -5.56
CA GLN A 286 16.39 -30.78 -6.40
C GLN A 286 17.90 -31.04 -6.47
N SER A 287 18.72 -29.98 -6.56
CA SER A 287 20.20 -30.10 -6.53
C SER A 287 20.72 -30.65 -5.20
N LEU A 288 20.03 -30.40 -4.10
CA LEU A 288 20.31 -31.02 -2.79
C LEU A 288 19.94 -32.53 -2.76
N GLY A 289 18.95 -32.96 -3.56
CA GLY A 289 18.48 -34.32 -3.61
C GLY A 289 18.02 -34.82 -2.23
N ASN A 290 18.60 -35.93 -1.77
CA ASN A 290 18.29 -36.49 -0.44
C ASN A 290 19.14 -35.90 0.70
N ASN A 291 19.98 -34.91 0.40
CA ASN A 291 20.82 -34.28 1.43
C ASN A 291 19.96 -33.40 2.36
N ARG A 292 19.73 -33.88 3.58
CA ARG A 292 19.02 -33.19 4.65
C ARG A 292 19.96 -32.50 5.65
N SER A 293 21.27 -32.55 5.40
CA SER A 293 22.28 -31.98 6.30
C SER A 293 22.44 -30.48 6.12
N CYS A 294 22.20 -29.97 4.91
CA CYS A 294 22.24 -28.55 4.62
C CYS A 294 20.99 -27.84 5.14
N SER A 295 21.18 -26.61 5.63
CA SER A 295 20.06 -25.70 5.86
C SER A 295 19.74 -24.95 4.57
N VAL A 296 18.47 -24.66 4.33
CA VAL A 296 18.05 -23.76 3.24
C VAL A 296 17.46 -22.51 3.87
N PHE A 297 17.80 -21.33 3.34
CA PHE A 297 17.22 -20.07 3.75
C PHE A 297 16.56 -19.41 2.55
N GLY A 298 15.28 -19.09 2.70
CA GLY A 298 14.44 -18.59 1.60
C GLY A 298 13.70 -17.31 1.95
N TYR A 299 12.73 -17.00 1.14
CA TYR A 299 12.08 -15.71 1.01
C TYR A 299 10.62 -15.73 1.48
N PRO A 300 10.03 -14.57 1.84
CA PRO A 300 8.63 -14.47 2.27
C PRO A 300 7.63 -15.01 1.23
N GLN A 301 7.91 -14.79 -0.06
CA GLN A 301 7.06 -15.21 -1.17
C GLN A 301 6.84 -16.73 -1.22
N TRP A 302 7.76 -17.50 -0.66
CA TRP A 302 7.69 -18.97 -0.66
C TRP A 302 6.49 -19.53 0.09
N GLN A 303 5.95 -18.76 1.03
CA GLN A 303 4.72 -19.15 1.75
C GLN A 303 3.50 -19.29 0.82
N SER A 304 3.50 -18.61 -0.34
CA SER A 304 2.39 -18.60 -1.29
C SER A 304 2.54 -19.57 -2.47
N TYR A 305 3.63 -20.37 -2.52
CA TYR A 305 3.91 -21.24 -3.68
C TYR A 305 3.14 -22.56 -3.68
N GLY A 306 2.26 -22.76 -2.71
CA GLY A 306 1.36 -23.90 -2.62
C GLY A 306 1.96 -25.12 -1.91
N ASP A 307 1.09 -26.07 -1.56
CA ASP A 307 1.42 -27.16 -0.62
C ASP A 307 2.54 -28.08 -1.12
N ALA A 308 2.60 -28.37 -2.42
CA ALA A 308 3.66 -29.21 -2.99
C ALA A 308 5.05 -28.58 -2.80
N PHE A 309 5.15 -27.26 -3.00
CA PHE A 309 6.40 -26.52 -2.76
C PHE A 309 6.73 -26.50 -1.27
N LEU A 310 5.77 -26.19 -0.42
CA LEU A 310 5.96 -26.13 1.03
C LEU A 310 6.37 -27.48 1.61
N HIS A 311 5.84 -28.57 1.07
CA HIS A 311 6.26 -29.92 1.47
C HIS A 311 7.74 -30.17 1.16
N GLN A 312 8.21 -29.81 -0.04
CA GLN A 312 9.63 -29.92 -0.39
C GLN A 312 10.52 -29.00 0.49
N ALA A 313 10.12 -27.75 0.69
CA ALA A 313 10.82 -26.82 1.55
C ALA A 313 10.95 -27.37 2.98
N HIS A 314 9.88 -27.96 3.52
CA HIS A 314 9.89 -28.58 4.84
C HIS A 314 10.85 -29.78 4.92
N GLN A 315 10.87 -30.63 3.87
CA GLN A 315 11.79 -31.76 3.82
C GLN A 315 13.26 -31.35 3.87
N HIS A 316 13.63 -30.16 3.39
CA HIS A 316 14.99 -29.62 3.44
C HIS A 316 15.26 -28.72 4.65
N GLY A 317 14.39 -28.70 5.66
CA GLY A 317 14.56 -27.89 6.86
C GLY A 317 14.71 -26.40 6.55
N THR A 318 13.92 -25.91 5.60
CA THR A 318 13.98 -24.54 5.12
C THR A 318 13.55 -23.55 6.19
N THR A 319 14.34 -22.51 6.39
CA THR A 319 13.97 -21.32 7.14
C THR A 319 13.63 -20.20 6.17
N ILE A 320 12.52 -19.51 6.36
CA ILE A 320 12.18 -18.29 5.64
C ILE A 320 12.08 -17.13 6.61
N TYR A 321 12.34 -15.93 6.14
CA TYR A 321 11.96 -14.72 6.88
C TYR A 321 10.57 -14.26 6.44
N THR A 322 9.85 -13.60 7.32
CA THR A 322 8.51 -13.08 7.04
C THR A 322 8.19 -11.88 7.90
N THR A 323 7.36 -11.00 7.41
CA THR A 323 6.77 -9.89 8.18
C THR A 323 5.47 -10.30 8.87
N PHE A 324 4.93 -11.45 8.50
CA PHE A 324 3.67 -11.97 9.01
C PHE A 324 3.79 -13.47 9.29
N LEU A 325 3.58 -13.84 10.54
CA LEU A 325 3.52 -15.24 10.97
C LEU A 325 2.11 -15.58 11.47
N PHE A 326 1.50 -16.57 10.82
CA PHE A 326 0.27 -17.18 11.29
C PHE A 326 0.56 -18.58 11.87
N ASP A 327 0.66 -18.65 13.21
CA ASP A 327 0.87 -19.94 13.89
C ASP A 327 -0.47 -20.66 14.05
N LYS A 328 -0.72 -21.66 13.21
CA LYS A 328 -1.93 -22.50 13.22
C LYS A 328 -2.15 -23.27 14.54
N ASN A 329 -1.14 -23.35 15.40
CA ASN A 329 -1.22 -24.13 16.65
C ASN A 329 -1.81 -23.32 17.80
N THR A 330 -1.84 -22.00 17.70
CA THR A 330 -2.44 -21.15 18.75
C THR A 330 -3.97 -21.37 18.84
N SER A 331 -4.53 -21.11 20.01
CA SER A 331 -5.99 -21.20 20.23
C SER A 331 -6.75 -20.22 19.35
N GLU A 332 -6.23 -19.01 19.22
CA GLU A 332 -6.81 -17.92 18.42
C GLU A 332 -6.83 -18.28 16.92
N ALA A 333 -5.73 -18.82 16.41
CA ALA A 333 -5.64 -19.27 15.01
C ALA A 333 -6.62 -20.41 14.72
N LYS A 334 -6.76 -21.38 15.64
CA LYS A 334 -7.73 -22.48 15.50
C LYS A 334 -9.18 -21.99 15.51
N GLN A 335 -9.50 -21.06 16.41
CA GLN A 335 -10.83 -20.44 16.45
C GLN A 335 -11.13 -19.65 15.17
N PHE A 336 -10.15 -18.86 14.69
CA PHE A 336 -10.26 -18.13 13.44
C PHE A 336 -10.51 -19.07 12.25
N LEU A 337 -9.72 -20.13 12.10
CA LEU A 337 -9.87 -21.11 11.01
C LEU A 337 -11.22 -21.85 11.08
N THR A 338 -11.67 -22.20 12.28
CA THR A 338 -13.00 -22.82 12.46
C THR A 338 -14.11 -21.89 12.00
N LYS A 339 -14.03 -20.62 12.38
CA LYS A 339 -15.00 -19.60 11.99
C LYS A 339 -14.94 -19.30 10.48
N LEU A 340 -13.73 -19.22 9.90
CA LEU A 340 -13.52 -19.01 8.46
C LEU A 340 -14.17 -20.13 7.66
N ASN A 341 -13.90 -21.39 8.04
CA ASN A 341 -14.48 -22.55 7.38
C ASN A 341 -16.02 -22.60 7.50
N ALA A 342 -16.56 -22.21 8.66
CA ALA A 342 -18.01 -22.18 8.85
C ALA A 342 -18.71 -21.09 8.01
N TRP A 343 -18.00 -20.04 7.59
CA TRP A 343 -18.58 -18.96 6.81
C TRP A 343 -18.40 -19.11 5.32
N TYR A 344 -17.32 -19.75 4.87
CA TYR A 344 -16.89 -19.68 3.47
C TYR A 344 -16.61 -21.06 2.82
N ASN A 345 -16.68 -22.15 3.57
CA ASN A 345 -16.60 -23.54 3.11
C ASN A 345 -17.85 -24.31 3.56
#